data_0ef3ca01abf372cf3d443373e9ac37bb
#
_entry.id   0ef3ca01abf372cf3d443373e9ac37bb
#
_cell.length_a   1.000
_cell.length_b   1.000
_cell.length_c   1.000
_cell.angle_alpha   90.00
_cell.angle_beta   90.00
_cell.angle_gamma   90.00
#
_symmetry.space_group_name_H-M   'P 1'
#
loop_
_entity.id
_entity.type
_entity.pdbx_description
1 polymer ?
#
loop_
_entity_poly.entity_id
_entity_poly.type
_entity_poly.pdbx_seq_one_letter_code
_entity_poly.pdbx_strand_id
1 'polypeptide(L)'
;MTRLRIFAALAVLVSLLPVPAFALSMMDPFNLPTSMDAGTSKIGDGIAYADGPRHKLDIYGPEQRGTPAPVVFFIYGGGWNRGERSDYQFVGRALASRGFITVIADYRLVPEVRFPDFLYDSAAAMRWVQDNIANYGGDPNRLFLAGHSAGAYNAVMLALDPSYRQEFGVTMPILAVAALSGPYDFYPFEYGEVKDAFGSAPNPEGTQPINLITSSAPPMYLASGTTDPIVRVQNTNHFAERLRAQGVWVTTQYYEGFGHMEPVIAMGALWRWRMPVLEDMVGFFQRFGAFPSGVPYLVATPEAPEQLPEAIAPMDQIVSQLNSMFQPIED
;
A
#
# COMPACT_ATOMS: atom_id res chain seq x y z
N MET A 1 26.38 -60.32 -16.54
CA MET A 1 25.18 -60.12 -15.68
C MET A 1 24.89 -58.60 -15.65
N THR A 2 24.12 -58.17 -16.60
CA THR A 2 23.86 -56.77 -16.86
C THR A 2 22.53 -56.36 -16.19
N ARG A 3 22.58 -55.50 -15.21
CA ARG A 3 21.37 -54.93 -14.58
C ARG A 3 20.86 -53.75 -15.38
N LEU A 4 19.76 -53.96 -16.07
CA LEU A 4 19.00 -52.97 -16.80
C LEU A 4 18.27 -52.09 -15.79
N ARG A 5 18.59 -50.78 -15.72
CA ARG A 5 17.84 -49.79 -14.91
C ARG A 5 16.74 -49.23 -15.80
N ILE A 6 15.52 -49.63 -15.48
CA ILE A 6 14.30 -49.08 -16.06
C ILE A 6 14.03 -47.73 -15.36
N PHE A 7 14.20 -46.61 -16.04
CA PHE A 7 13.66 -45.33 -15.61
C PHE A 7 12.19 -45.28 -16.03
N ALA A 8 11.30 -45.42 -15.08
CA ALA A 8 9.89 -45.13 -15.30
C ALA A 8 9.69 -43.60 -15.31
N ALA A 9 9.49 -43.05 -16.51
CA ALA A 9 9.02 -41.68 -16.67
C ALA A 9 7.55 -41.63 -16.25
N LEU A 10 7.28 -41.04 -15.10
CA LEU A 10 5.92 -40.75 -14.64
C LEU A 10 5.47 -39.48 -15.39
N ALA A 11 4.83 -39.66 -16.54
CA ALA A 11 4.11 -38.61 -17.22
C ALA A 11 2.86 -38.28 -16.39
N VAL A 12 2.89 -37.21 -15.61
CA VAL A 12 1.71 -36.66 -14.97
C VAL A 12 0.85 -36.04 -16.07
N LEU A 13 -0.16 -36.76 -16.48
CA LEU A 13 -1.24 -36.25 -17.31
C LEU A 13 -2.06 -35.28 -16.47
N VAL A 14 -1.70 -33.99 -16.50
CA VAL A 14 -2.56 -32.93 -15.96
C VAL A 14 -3.75 -32.86 -16.90
N SER A 15 -4.86 -33.46 -16.48
CA SER A 15 -6.15 -33.29 -17.14
C SER A 15 -6.49 -31.80 -17.15
N LEU A 16 -6.49 -31.20 -18.35
CA LEU A 16 -6.99 -29.87 -18.65
C LEU A 16 -8.52 -29.85 -18.42
N LEU A 17 -8.94 -29.81 -17.17
CA LEU A 17 -10.25 -29.27 -16.86
C LEU A 17 -10.14 -27.76 -17.15
N PRO A 18 -11.14 -27.13 -17.79
CA PRO A 18 -11.17 -25.68 -17.90
C PRO A 18 -11.29 -25.13 -16.47
N VAL A 19 -10.16 -24.80 -15.87
CA VAL A 19 -10.14 -23.91 -14.71
C VAL A 19 -10.78 -22.65 -15.25
N PRO A 20 -11.86 -22.12 -14.62
CA PRO A 20 -12.36 -20.82 -14.99
C PRO A 20 -11.14 -19.91 -14.96
N ALA A 21 -10.88 -19.20 -16.05
CA ALA A 21 -9.80 -18.25 -16.13
C ALA A 21 -10.15 -17.12 -15.12
N PHE A 22 -9.80 -17.32 -13.86
CA PHE A 22 -9.57 -16.22 -12.96
C PHE A 22 -8.42 -15.47 -13.61
N ALA A 23 -8.71 -14.26 -14.08
CA ALA A 23 -7.67 -13.38 -14.56
C ALA A 23 -6.68 -13.22 -13.40
N LEU A 24 -5.51 -13.87 -13.49
CA LEU A 24 -4.46 -13.73 -12.50
C LEU A 24 -4.08 -12.25 -12.48
N SER A 25 -4.13 -11.65 -11.31
CA SER A 25 -3.59 -10.32 -11.10
C SER A 25 -2.07 -10.36 -11.29
N MET A 26 -1.50 -9.33 -11.89
CA MET A 26 -0.03 -9.22 -11.98
C MET A 26 0.62 -9.12 -10.60
N MET A 27 -0.15 -8.86 -9.54
CA MET A 27 0.31 -8.85 -8.16
C MET A 27 0.27 -10.22 -7.48
N ASP A 28 -0.38 -11.23 -8.08
CA ASP A 28 -0.47 -12.59 -7.51
C ASP A 28 0.88 -13.22 -7.16
N PRO A 29 1.96 -13.06 -7.98
CA PRO A 29 3.26 -13.60 -7.61
C PRO A 29 3.80 -13.06 -6.28
N PHE A 30 3.44 -11.83 -5.89
CA PHE A 30 3.86 -11.22 -4.63
C PHE A 30 3.03 -11.72 -3.44
N ASN A 31 1.82 -12.23 -3.70
CA ASN A 31 0.92 -12.80 -2.71
C ASN A 31 1.21 -14.30 -2.43
N LEU A 32 1.91 -15.02 -3.32
CA LEU A 32 2.11 -16.47 -3.21
C LEU A 32 2.86 -16.93 -1.94
N PRO A 33 3.87 -16.22 -1.40
CA PRO A 33 4.59 -16.69 -0.23
C PRO A 33 3.98 -16.22 1.09
N THR A 34 2.68 -16.41 1.27
CA THR A 34 1.98 -16.01 2.52
C THR A 34 2.52 -16.72 3.76
N SER A 35 3.17 -17.88 3.61
CA SER A 35 3.81 -18.61 4.70
C SER A 35 5.07 -17.94 5.25
N MET A 36 5.69 -17.00 4.53
CA MET A 36 6.91 -16.32 4.97
C MET A 36 6.63 -15.21 6.00
N ASP A 37 5.39 -14.71 6.08
CA ASP A 37 4.92 -13.88 7.18
C ASP A 37 4.12 -14.74 8.17
N ALA A 38 4.77 -15.82 8.66
CA ALA A 38 4.18 -16.74 9.60
C ALA A 38 3.64 -16.04 10.86
N GLY A 39 2.58 -16.61 11.45
CA GLY A 39 1.92 -16.01 12.60
C GLY A 39 1.00 -14.83 12.27
N THR A 40 0.68 -14.64 10.98
CA THR A 40 -0.29 -13.66 10.51
C THR A 40 -1.44 -14.30 9.75
N SER A 41 -2.62 -13.67 9.79
CA SER A 41 -3.78 -14.15 9.05
C SER A 41 -4.62 -13.00 8.51
N LYS A 42 -5.39 -13.28 7.45
CA LYS A 42 -6.52 -12.43 7.06
C LYS A 42 -7.66 -12.73 8.05
N ILE A 43 -7.95 -11.79 8.92
CA ILE A 43 -8.91 -11.91 10.03
C ILE A 43 -10.28 -11.29 9.69
N GLY A 44 -10.36 -10.58 8.57
CA GLY A 44 -11.58 -10.09 7.94
C GLY A 44 -11.42 -10.17 6.43
N ASP A 45 -12.42 -10.71 5.72
CA ASP A 45 -12.36 -10.95 4.27
C ASP A 45 -13.61 -10.42 3.59
N GLY A 46 -13.43 -9.43 2.70
CA GLY A 46 -14.50 -8.86 1.89
C GLY A 46 -15.63 -8.22 2.68
N ILE A 47 -15.31 -7.62 3.83
CA ILE A 47 -16.30 -6.98 4.72
C ILE A 47 -16.83 -5.71 4.05
N ALA A 48 -18.15 -5.61 3.89
CA ALA A 48 -18.77 -4.42 3.33
C ALA A 48 -18.68 -3.25 4.32
N TYR A 49 -18.18 -2.10 3.86
CA TYR A 49 -18.21 -0.85 4.61
C TYR A 49 -19.30 0.12 4.12
N ALA A 50 -19.82 -0.12 2.92
CA ALA A 50 -20.98 0.55 2.31
C ALA A 50 -21.61 -0.37 1.25
N ASP A 51 -22.71 0.05 0.64
CA ASP A 51 -23.35 -0.66 -0.47
C ASP A 51 -22.50 -0.56 -1.74
N GLY A 52 -22.35 -1.66 -2.45
CA GLY A 52 -21.66 -1.71 -3.75
C GLY A 52 -20.53 -2.74 -3.81
N PRO A 53 -20.17 -3.16 -5.02
CA PRO A 53 -19.19 -4.24 -5.22
C PRO A 53 -17.77 -3.86 -4.77
N ARG A 54 -17.41 -2.57 -4.87
CA ARG A 54 -16.10 -2.06 -4.48
C ARG A 54 -16.06 -1.44 -3.09
N HIS A 55 -17.14 -1.45 -2.33
CA HIS A 55 -17.19 -0.96 -0.96
C HIS A 55 -16.90 -2.08 0.05
N LYS A 56 -15.76 -2.74 -0.10
CA LYS A 56 -15.32 -3.86 0.73
C LYS A 56 -13.91 -3.63 1.25
N LEU A 57 -13.61 -4.21 2.40
CA LEU A 57 -12.29 -4.18 3.00
C LEU A 57 -11.86 -5.56 3.50
N ASP A 58 -10.55 -5.76 3.54
CA ASP A 58 -9.89 -6.90 4.15
C ASP A 58 -9.11 -6.44 5.38
N ILE A 59 -9.02 -7.29 6.39
CA ILE A 59 -8.28 -7.02 7.62
C ILE A 59 -7.25 -8.11 7.84
N TYR A 60 -6.02 -7.71 8.12
CA TYR A 60 -4.90 -8.59 8.42
C TYR A 60 -4.40 -8.30 9.83
N GLY A 61 -3.99 -9.33 10.55
CA GLY A 61 -3.46 -9.17 11.89
C GLY A 61 -2.61 -10.36 12.33
N PRO A 62 -1.88 -10.21 13.45
CA PRO A 62 -1.19 -11.33 14.06
C PRO A 62 -2.21 -12.36 14.56
N GLU A 63 -1.86 -13.65 14.47
CA GLU A 63 -2.70 -14.75 14.98
C GLU A 63 -2.82 -14.69 16.52
N GLN A 64 -1.72 -14.34 17.19
CA GLN A 64 -1.71 -14.12 18.63
C GLN A 64 -1.93 -12.64 18.93
N ARG A 65 -3.05 -12.35 19.58
CA ARG A 65 -3.46 -10.98 19.93
C ARG A 65 -3.57 -10.87 21.46
N GLY A 66 -2.80 -9.95 22.03
CA GLY A 66 -2.83 -9.69 23.49
C GLY A 66 -3.48 -8.35 23.81
N THR A 67 -2.79 -7.27 23.53
CA THR A 67 -3.28 -5.88 23.73
C THR A 67 -3.82 -5.33 22.42
N PRO A 68 -4.73 -4.34 22.44
CA PRO A 68 -5.15 -3.64 21.24
C PRO A 68 -3.94 -3.15 20.43
N ALA A 69 -3.89 -3.53 19.16
CA ALA A 69 -2.77 -3.25 18.27
C ALA A 69 -2.95 -1.90 17.54
N PRO A 70 -1.87 -1.20 17.16
CA PRO A 70 -1.97 -0.05 16.27
C PRO A 70 -2.56 -0.47 14.92
N VAL A 71 -3.28 0.45 14.28
CA VAL A 71 -3.98 0.21 13.02
C VAL A 71 -3.28 0.94 11.90
N VAL A 72 -2.99 0.22 10.81
CA VAL A 72 -2.58 0.84 9.54
C VAL A 72 -3.73 0.70 8.55
N PHE A 73 -4.23 1.82 8.07
CA PHE A 73 -5.15 1.86 6.94
C PHE A 73 -4.31 2.08 5.68
N PHE A 74 -4.15 1.00 4.90
CA PHE A 74 -3.34 1.02 3.67
C PHE A 74 -4.23 1.19 2.44
N ILE A 75 -3.88 2.16 1.59
CA ILE A 75 -4.57 2.44 0.33
C ILE A 75 -3.65 2.06 -0.83
N TYR A 76 -4.14 1.17 -1.68
CA TYR A 76 -3.36 0.66 -2.81
C TYR A 76 -3.32 1.63 -3.99
N GLY A 77 -2.30 1.46 -4.84
CA GLY A 77 -2.12 2.19 -6.09
C GLY A 77 -2.91 1.61 -7.25
N GLY A 78 -2.68 2.18 -8.44
CA GLY A 78 -3.32 1.73 -9.67
C GLY A 78 -3.92 2.86 -10.50
N GLY A 79 -3.35 4.09 -10.43
CA GLY A 79 -3.75 5.22 -11.27
C GLY A 79 -5.23 5.60 -11.17
N TRP A 80 -5.91 5.27 -10.07
CA TRP A 80 -7.35 5.45 -9.82
C TRP A 80 -8.27 4.72 -10.79
N ASN A 81 -7.75 3.86 -11.69
CA ASN A 81 -8.51 3.14 -12.70
C ASN A 81 -8.36 1.62 -12.63
N ARG A 82 -7.50 1.10 -11.74
CA ARG A 82 -7.24 -0.33 -11.55
C ARG A 82 -6.84 -0.66 -10.12
N GLY A 83 -6.65 -1.96 -9.86
CA GLY A 83 -6.25 -2.50 -8.58
C GLY A 83 -7.43 -2.90 -7.70
N GLU A 84 -7.15 -3.77 -6.76
CA GLU A 84 -8.09 -4.23 -5.75
C GLU A 84 -7.36 -4.62 -4.47
N ARG A 85 -8.09 -4.69 -3.34
CA ARG A 85 -7.53 -4.99 -2.02
C ARG A 85 -6.79 -6.34 -1.97
N SER A 86 -7.26 -7.32 -2.77
CA SER A 86 -6.65 -8.65 -2.83
C SER A 86 -5.26 -8.66 -3.46
N ASP A 87 -4.95 -7.69 -4.32
CA ASP A 87 -3.62 -7.51 -4.91
C ASP A 87 -2.54 -7.24 -3.86
N TYR A 88 -2.92 -6.64 -2.72
CA TYR A 88 -2.00 -6.14 -1.70
C TYR A 88 -2.02 -6.93 -0.39
N GLN A 89 -2.47 -8.20 -0.41
CA GLN A 89 -2.48 -8.99 0.81
C GLN A 89 -1.07 -9.21 1.39
N PHE A 90 -0.02 -9.22 0.56
CA PHE A 90 1.37 -9.28 1.02
C PHE A 90 1.74 -8.07 1.90
N VAL A 91 1.24 -6.86 1.59
CA VAL A 91 1.41 -5.67 2.44
C VAL A 91 0.68 -5.85 3.76
N GLY A 92 -0.57 -6.34 3.70
CA GLY A 92 -1.38 -6.60 4.89
C GLY A 92 -0.68 -7.55 5.85
N ARG A 93 -0.15 -8.68 5.34
CA ARG A 93 0.61 -9.65 6.13
C ARG A 93 1.95 -9.10 6.62
N ALA A 94 2.66 -8.35 5.79
CA ALA A 94 3.92 -7.74 6.17
C ALA A 94 3.77 -6.85 7.41
N LEU A 95 2.79 -5.95 7.42
CA LEU A 95 2.50 -5.09 8.55
C LEU A 95 1.96 -5.86 9.75
N ALA A 96 1.11 -6.87 9.52
CA ALA A 96 0.62 -7.75 10.57
C ALA A 96 1.77 -8.51 11.26
N SER A 97 2.80 -8.95 10.52
CA SER A 97 3.98 -9.60 11.09
C SER A 97 4.81 -8.67 12.01
N ARG A 98 4.55 -7.38 11.94
CA ARG A 98 5.13 -6.34 12.79
C ARG A 98 4.19 -5.88 13.90
N GLY A 99 3.07 -6.59 14.11
CA GLY A 99 2.14 -6.36 15.21
C GLY A 99 1.03 -5.35 14.93
N PHE A 100 0.84 -4.92 13.69
CA PHE A 100 -0.27 -4.04 13.32
C PHE A 100 -1.53 -4.82 12.97
N ILE A 101 -2.68 -4.20 13.18
CA ILE A 101 -3.88 -4.54 12.45
C ILE A 101 -3.87 -3.70 11.16
N THR A 102 -3.87 -4.36 10.01
CA THR A 102 -3.83 -3.67 8.72
C THR A 102 -5.17 -3.80 8.02
N VAL A 103 -5.74 -2.68 7.60
CA VAL A 103 -6.98 -2.63 6.82
C VAL A 103 -6.64 -2.18 5.41
N ILE A 104 -7.12 -2.93 4.41
CA ILE A 104 -7.00 -2.59 2.99
C ILE A 104 -8.41 -2.55 2.41
N ALA A 105 -8.83 -1.38 1.92
CA ALA A 105 -10.16 -1.17 1.39
C ALA A 105 -10.14 -0.92 -0.11
N ASP A 106 -11.12 -1.49 -0.83
CA ASP A 106 -11.39 -1.07 -2.20
C ASP A 106 -12.03 0.31 -2.18
N TYR A 107 -11.82 1.04 -3.25
CA TYR A 107 -12.51 2.29 -3.58
C TYR A 107 -12.96 2.23 -5.04
N ARG A 108 -13.99 2.99 -5.41
CA ARG A 108 -14.46 3.05 -6.79
C ARG A 108 -13.41 3.70 -7.69
N LEU A 109 -13.40 3.29 -8.93
CA LEU A 109 -12.38 3.63 -9.92
C LEU A 109 -12.98 4.40 -11.09
N VAL A 110 -12.13 5.08 -11.84
CA VAL A 110 -12.45 5.59 -13.17
C VAL A 110 -12.77 4.39 -14.10
N PRO A 111 -13.80 4.47 -14.96
CA PRO A 111 -14.65 5.63 -15.27
C PRO A 111 -15.91 5.78 -14.40
N GLU A 112 -16.15 4.85 -13.45
CA GLU A 112 -17.34 4.87 -12.58
C GLU A 112 -17.40 6.17 -11.78
N VAL A 113 -16.26 6.56 -11.19
CA VAL A 113 -16.11 7.80 -10.41
C VAL A 113 -14.89 8.60 -10.84
N ARG A 114 -14.80 9.83 -10.34
CA ARG A 114 -13.66 10.74 -10.49
C ARG A 114 -13.38 11.42 -9.15
N PHE A 115 -12.35 12.27 -9.11
CA PHE A 115 -12.10 13.13 -7.96
C PHE A 115 -13.35 13.97 -7.62
N PRO A 116 -13.79 13.99 -6.37
CA PRO A 116 -13.15 13.42 -5.17
C PRO A 116 -13.74 12.07 -4.68
N ASP A 117 -14.59 11.39 -5.43
CA ASP A 117 -15.40 10.27 -4.94
C ASP A 117 -14.58 9.11 -4.36
N PHE A 118 -13.41 8.80 -4.94
CA PHE A 118 -12.53 7.76 -4.40
C PHE A 118 -11.92 8.14 -3.03
N LEU A 119 -11.84 9.45 -2.70
CA LEU A 119 -11.48 9.92 -1.37
C LEU A 119 -12.64 9.74 -0.39
N TYR A 120 -13.87 10.00 -0.82
CA TYR A 120 -15.06 9.74 -0.03
C TYR A 120 -15.23 8.26 0.28
N ASP A 121 -14.98 7.37 -0.69
CA ASP A 121 -15.01 5.92 -0.46
C ASP A 121 -13.97 5.51 0.60
N SER A 122 -12.75 6.04 0.50
CA SER A 122 -11.70 5.80 1.50
C SER A 122 -12.07 6.36 2.87
N ALA A 123 -12.72 7.52 2.94
CA ALA A 123 -13.21 8.11 4.19
C ALA A 123 -14.36 7.29 4.81
N ALA A 124 -15.28 6.77 3.98
CA ALA A 124 -16.33 5.86 4.42
C ALA A 124 -15.76 4.56 5.02
N ALA A 125 -14.72 4.00 4.38
CA ALA A 125 -14.01 2.84 4.93
C ALA A 125 -13.30 3.18 6.26
N MET A 126 -12.71 4.37 6.39
CA MET A 126 -12.16 4.84 7.66
C MET A 126 -13.24 4.98 8.74
N ARG A 127 -14.46 5.40 8.38
CA ARG A 127 -15.58 5.44 9.33
C ARG A 127 -15.91 4.03 9.82
N TRP A 128 -15.99 3.06 8.91
CA TRP A 128 -16.19 1.67 9.32
C TRP A 128 -15.09 1.18 10.27
N VAL A 129 -13.82 1.52 9.99
CA VAL A 129 -12.68 1.19 10.87
C VAL A 129 -12.88 1.80 12.25
N GLN A 130 -13.24 3.07 12.34
CA GLN A 130 -13.51 3.75 13.62
C GLN A 130 -14.52 2.99 14.47
N ASP A 131 -15.60 2.52 13.85
CA ASP A 131 -16.71 1.91 14.56
C ASP A 131 -16.46 0.44 14.92
N ASN A 132 -15.59 -0.27 14.19
CA ASN A 132 -15.53 -1.73 14.24
C ASN A 132 -14.16 -2.32 14.56
N ILE A 133 -13.05 -1.60 14.35
CA ILE A 133 -11.71 -2.21 14.37
C ILE A 133 -11.32 -2.79 15.73
N ALA A 134 -11.91 -2.30 16.81
CA ALA A 134 -11.71 -2.85 18.15
C ALA A 134 -12.15 -4.33 18.26
N ASN A 135 -13.19 -4.73 17.51
CA ASN A 135 -13.65 -6.11 17.44
C ASN A 135 -12.63 -7.06 16.78
N TYR A 136 -11.69 -6.48 16.02
CA TYR A 136 -10.61 -7.18 15.34
C TYR A 136 -9.26 -7.04 16.07
N GLY A 137 -9.27 -6.43 17.28
CA GLY A 137 -8.08 -6.26 18.11
C GLY A 137 -7.27 -5.01 17.80
N GLY A 138 -7.80 -4.09 16.98
CA GLY A 138 -7.17 -2.81 16.70
C GLY A 138 -7.55 -1.73 17.71
N ASP A 139 -6.68 -0.75 17.89
CA ASP A 139 -6.92 0.45 18.70
C ASP A 139 -7.31 1.62 17.79
N PRO A 140 -8.56 2.09 17.82
CA PRO A 140 -9.01 3.19 16.95
C PRO A 140 -8.33 4.52 17.28
N ASN A 141 -7.66 4.65 18.44
CA ASN A 141 -6.90 5.84 18.81
C ASN A 141 -5.45 5.81 18.31
N ARG A 142 -5.02 4.72 17.69
CA ARG A 142 -3.67 4.56 17.15
C ARG A 142 -3.73 4.22 15.66
N LEU A 143 -4.26 5.18 14.87
CA LEU A 143 -4.39 5.04 13.42
C LEU A 143 -3.21 5.69 12.70
N PHE A 144 -2.65 4.93 11.75
CA PHE A 144 -1.68 5.36 10.77
C PHE A 144 -2.26 5.18 9.38
N LEU A 145 -1.99 6.11 8.47
CA LEU A 145 -2.30 5.93 7.06
C LEU A 145 -1.04 5.49 6.31
N ALA A 146 -1.23 4.61 5.35
CA ALA A 146 -0.17 4.28 4.41
C ALA A 146 -0.74 4.09 3.01
N GLY A 147 0.09 4.27 1.98
CA GLY A 147 -0.35 4.03 0.63
C GLY A 147 0.80 4.01 -0.36
N HIS A 148 0.50 3.54 -1.57
CA HIS A 148 1.43 3.49 -2.68
C HIS A 148 0.83 4.18 -3.90
N SER A 149 1.61 5.00 -4.64
CA SER A 149 1.19 5.63 -5.89
C SER A 149 -0.11 6.44 -5.71
N ALA A 150 -1.16 6.20 -6.50
CA ALA A 150 -2.48 6.79 -6.34
C ALA A 150 -3.04 6.62 -4.91
N GLY A 151 -2.75 5.50 -4.25
CA GLY A 151 -3.13 5.29 -2.84
C GLY A 151 -2.33 6.13 -1.85
N ALA A 152 -1.06 6.44 -2.15
CA ALA A 152 -0.26 7.38 -1.38
C ALA A 152 -0.85 8.80 -1.46
N TYR A 153 -1.27 9.22 -2.66
CA TYR A 153 -2.03 10.44 -2.85
C TYR A 153 -3.30 10.46 -1.99
N ASN A 154 -4.12 9.39 -2.06
CA ASN A 154 -5.35 9.31 -1.29
C ASN A 154 -5.09 9.41 0.22
N ALA A 155 -4.07 8.70 0.73
CA ALA A 155 -3.69 8.74 2.14
C ALA A 155 -3.28 10.15 2.59
N VAL A 156 -2.49 10.84 1.76
CA VAL A 156 -2.02 12.20 2.03
C VAL A 156 -3.18 13.20 1.97
N MET A 157 -4.06 13.12 0.96
CA MET A 157 -5.24 13.99 0.85
C MET A 157 -6.16 13.84 2.06
N LEU A 158 -6.46 12.60 2.47
CA LEU A 158 -7.25 12.34 3.68
C LEU A 158 -6.61 12.88 4.95
N ALA A 159 -5.29 12.97 5.00
CA ALA A 159 -4.59 13.53 6.15
C ALA A 159 -4.57 15.05 6.16
N LEU A 160 -4.38 15.68 4.99
CA LEU A 160 -4.23 17.14 4.86
C LEU A 160 -5.57 17.88 4.85
N ASP A 161 -6.58 17.32 4.18
CA ASP A 161 -7.92 17.92 4.12
C ASP A 161 -8.90 17.13 5.00
N PRO A 162 -9.23 17.65 6.19
CA PRO A 162 -10.15 16.97 7.10
C PRO A 162 -11.59 16.93 6.58
N SER A 163 -11.97 17.73 5.59
CA SER A 163 -13.35 17.80 5.10
C SER A 163 -13.85 16.45 4.58
N TYR A 164 -13.01 15.69 3.88
CA TYR A 164 -13.36 14.33 3.41
C TYR A 164 -13.72 13.39 4.56
N ARG A 165 -12.99 13.45 5.65
CA ARG A 165 -13.21 12.61 6.83
C ARG A 165 -14.42 13.09 7.64
N GLN A 166 -14.60 14.39 7.76
CA GLN A 166 -15.71 15.03 8.49
C GLN A 166 -17.06 14.69 7.85
N GLU A 167 -17.13 14.60 6.52
CA GLU A 167 -18.33 14.19 5.79
C GLU A 167 -18.90 12.85 6.30
N PHE A 168 -18.03 11.93 6.69
CA PHE A 168 -18.39 10.63 7.25
C PHE A 168 -18.31 10.56 8.77
N GLY A 169 -18.10 11.69 9.46
CA GLY A 169 -18.00 11.73 10.91
C GLY A 169 -16.79 10.97 11.47
N VAL A 170 -15.69 10.89 10.70
CA VAL A 170 -14.44 10.28 11.17
C VAL A 170 -13.72 11.26 12.09
N THR A 171 -13.52 10.83 13.33
CA THR A 171 -12.85 11.61 14.39
C THR A 171 -11.56 10.97 14.88
N MET A 172 -11.23 9.76 14.40
CA MET A 172 -9.98 9.08 14.74
C MET A 172 -8.78 9.99 14.43
N PRO A 173 -7.80 10.10 15.36
CA PRO A 173 -6.57 10.82 15.09
C PRO A 173 -5.72 10.05 14.07
N ILE A 174 -5.17 10.74 13.08
CA ILE A 174 -4.12 10.20 12.21
C ILE A 174 -2.78 10.56 12.84
N LEU A 175 -2.08 9.57 13.39
CA LEU A 175 -0.83 9.80 14.13
C LEU A 175 0.35 10.07 13.21
N ALA A 176 0.41 9.41 12.06
CA ALA A 176 1.39 9.65 11.01
C ALA A 176 0.94 9.03 9.69
N VAL A 177 1.60 9.43 8.59
CA VAL A 177 1.35 8.94 7.23
C VAL A 177 2.64 8.38 6.63
N ALA A 178 2.57 7.23 5.96
CA ALA A 178 3.65 6.68 5.14
C ALA A 178 3.19 6.60 3.68
N ALA A 179 3.86 7.35 2.81
CA ALA A 179 3.48 7.47 1.42
C ALA A 179 4.64 7.03 0.51
N LEU A 180 4.40 5.96 -0.27
CA LEU A 180 5.37 5.35 -1.16
C LEU A 180 5.07 5.77 -2.60
N SER A 181 6.04 6.37 -3.29
CA SER A 181 5.96 6.75 -4.72
C SER A 181 4.69 7.54 -5.07
N GLY A 182 4.28 8.48 -4.20
CA GLY A 182 3.03 9.22 -4.37
C GLY A 182 3.18 10.50 -5.19
N PRO A 183 2.18 10.84 -6.03
CA PRO A 183 2.11 12.13 -6.71
C PRO A 183 1.50 13.20 -5.78
N TYR A 184 2.16 14.35 -5.67
CA TYR A 184 1.76 15.42 -4.75
C TYR A 184 1.67 16.80 -5.42
N ASP A 185 2.27 16.93 -6.62
CA ASP A 185 2.33 18.14 -7.42
C ASP A 185 2.37 17.74 -8.90
N PHE A 186 1.20 17.65 -9.55
CA PHE A 186 1.05 17.09 -10.91
C PHE A 186 0.00 17.82 -11.75
N TYR A 187 -0.29 19.06 -11.42
CA TYR A 187 -1.09 19.96 -12.27
C TYR A 187 -0.15 20.81 -13.14
N PRO A 188 -0.43 21.00 -14.42
CA PRO A 188 -1.66 20.70 -15.17
C PRO A 188 -1.83 19.21 -15.55
N PHE A 189 -3.10 18.75 -15.62
CA PHE A 189 -3.46 17.38 -16.01
C PHE A 189 -3.34 17.20 -17.52
N GLU A 190 -2.18 16.84 -18.00
CA GLU A 190 -1.93 16.82 -19.44
C GLU A 190 -2.36 15.50 -20.10
N TYR A 191 -2.20 14.36 -19.42
CA TYR A 191 -2.31 13.03 -20.05
C TYR A 191 -3.06 11.98 -19.23
N GLY A 192 -3.63 11.00 -19.97
CA GLY A 192 -4.02 9.67 -19.55
C GLY A 192 -4.86 9.60 -18.28
N GLU A 193 -4.46 8.71 -17.41
CA GLU A 193 -5.20 8.33 -16.18
C GLU A 193 -5.46 9.52 -15.24
N VAL A 194 -4.49 10.43 -15.13
CA VAL A 194 -4.61 11.64 -14.31
C VAL A 194 -5.70 12.56 -14.86
N LYS A 195 -5.73 12.78 -16.18
CA LYS A 195 -6.76 13.59 -16.82
C LYS A 195 -8.15 12.98 -16.67
N ASP A 196 -8.24 11.64 -16.76
CA ASP A 196 -9.51 10.95 -16.59
C ASP A 196 -10.01 11.05 -15.15
N ALA A 197 -9.11 10.98 -14.17
CA ALA A 197 -9.47 11.05 -12.75
C ALA A 197 -9.76 12.47 -12.25
N PHE A 198 -9.02 13.48 -12.74
CA PHE A 198 -9.03 14.84 -12.18
C PHE A 198 -9.49 15.93 -13.14
N GLY A 199 -9.54 15.65 -14.45
CA GLY A 199 -9.79 16.67 -15.46
C GLY A 199 -11.14 17.40 -15.35
N SER A 200 -12.10 16.86 -14.61
CA SER A 200 -13.39 17.47 -14.30
C SER A 200 -13.43 18.22 -12.97
N ALA A 201 -12.32 18.26 -12.21
CA ALA A 201 -12.28 18.93 -10.92
C ALA A 201 -12.52 20.44 -11.08
N PRO A 202 -13.47 21.04 -10.34
CA PRO A 202 -13.79 22.47 -10.48
C PRO A 202 -12.68 23.38 -9.96
N ASN A 203 -11.81 22.87 -9.09
CA ASN A 203 -10.63 23.54 -8.58
C ASN A 203 -9.42 22.60 -8.71
N PRO A 204 -8.73 22.58 -9.87
CA PRO A 204 -7.60 21.68 -10.10
C PRO A 204 -6.44 21.88 -9.11
N GLU A 205 -6.13 23.09 -8.72
CA GLU A 205 -5.07 23.38 -7.75
C GLU A 205 -5.40 22.82 -6.35
N GLY A 206 -6.67 22.81 -5.98
CA GLY A 206 -7.16 22.20 -4.74
C GLY A 206 -7.09 20.67 -4.71
N THR A 207 -6.83 20.04 -5.87
CA THR A 207 -6.57 18.59 -5.93
C THR A 207 -5.13 18.23 -5.59
N GLN A 208 -4.23 19.22 -5.51
CA GLN A 208 -2.81 18.98 -5.31
C GLN A 208 -2.44 18.99 -3.83
N PRO A 209 -1.97 17.87 -3.26
CA PRO A 209 -1.56 17.79 -1.86
C PRO A 209 -0.60 18.90 -1.44
N ILE A 210 0.31 19.30 -2.30
CA ILE A 210 1.30 20.36 -2.01
C ILE A 210 0.67 21.69 -1.64
N ASN A 211 -0.54 21.98 -2.15
CA ASN A 211 -1.26 23.24 -1.90
C ASN A 211 -2.10 23.21 -0.60
N LEU A 212 -2.26 22.04 0.02
CA LEU A 212 -3.10 21.84 1.22
C LEU A 212 -2.29 21.73 2.51
N ILE A 213 -0.97 21.86 2.44
CA ILE A 213 -0.09 21.73 3.59
C ILE A 213 -0.30 22.86 4.57
N THR A 214 -0.57 22.50 5.82
CA THR A 214 -0.58 23.41 6.97
C THR A 214 0.32 22.89 8.08
N SER A 215 0.62 23.71 9.08
CA SER A 215 1.40 23.29 10.25
C SER A 215 0.71 22.23 11.13
N SER A 216 -0.57 21.96 10.90
CA SER A 216 -1.33 20.91 11.58
C SER A 216 -1.27 19.55 10.89
N ALA A 217 -0.58 19.44 9.75
CA ALA A 217 -0.39 18.17 9.04
C ALA A 217 0.33 17.15 9.95
N PRO A 218 -0.08 15.88 9.94
CA PRO A 218 0.60 14.85 10.72
C PRO A 218 2.01 14.60 10.19
N PRO A 219 2.90 14.01 11.01
CA PRO A 219 4.21 13.56 10.57
C PRO A 219 4.12 12.64 9.35
N MET A 220 5.06 12.79 8.39
CA MET A 220 5.05 12.03 7.14
C MET A 220 6.38 11.33 6.86
N TYR A 221 6.28 10.07 6.47
CA TYR A 221 7.34 9.28 5.84
C TYR A 221 7.06 9.23 4.35
N LEU A 222 7.98 9.76 3.55
CA LEU A 222 7.87 9.81 2.10
C LEU A 222 9.00 8.99 1.50
N ALA A 223 8.68 8.00 0.69
CA ALA A 223 9.68 7.16 0.04
C ALA A 223 9.46 7.07 -1.46
N SER A 224 10.56 7.01 -2.21
CA SER A 224 10.53 6.91 -3.68
C SER A 224 11.76 6.16 -4.19
N GLY A 225 11.60 5.45 -5.31
CA GLY A 225 12.73 4.98 -6.10
C GLY A 225 13.37 6.14 -6.88
N THR A 226 14.70 6.17 -6.97
CA THR A 226 15.39 7.29 -7.65
C THR A 226 15.27 7.24 -9.17
N THR A 227 14.87 6.10 -9.73
CA THR A 227 14.65 5.90 -11.17
C THR A 227 13.17 5.69 -11.51
N ASP A 228 12.25 6.14 -10.63
CA ASP A 228 10.81 6.03 -10.85
C ASP A 228 10.39 6.82 -12.11
N PRO A 229 9.93 6.13 -13.19
CA PRO A 229 9.57 6.77 -14.44
C PRO A 229 8.12 7.30 -14.45
N ILE A 230 7.32 6.94 -13.43
CA ILE A 230 5.87 7.19 -13.36
C ILE A 230 5.61 8.40 -12.48
N VAL A 231 6.10 8.35 -11.25
CA VAL A 231 6.05 9.47 -10.31
C VAL A 231 7.49 9.86 -9.99
N ARG A 232 7.99 10.86 -10.73
CA ARG A 232 9.37 11.30 -10.59
C ARG A 232 9.70 11.69 -9.14
N VAL A 233 10.93 11.44 -8.74
CA VAL A 233 11.42 11.71 -7.38
C VAL A 233 11.24 13.18 -6.97
N GLN A 234 11.14 14.10 -7.94
CA GLN A 234 10.87 15.53 -7.71
C GLN A 234 9.55 15.76 -6.98
N ASN A 235 8.52 14.96 -7.24
CA ASN A 235 7.26 15.01 -6.47
C ASN A 235 7.50 14.84 -4.96
N THR A 236 8.30 13.85 -4.59
CA THR A 236 8.70 13.63 -3.18
C THR A 236 9.53 14.79 -2.64
N ASN A 237 10.48 15.32 -3.43
CA ASN A 237 11.35 16.41 -3.03
C ASN A 237 10.57 17.69 -2.74
N HIS A 238 9.79 18.17 -3.70
CA HIS A 238 9.01 19.40 -3.59
C HIS A 238 8.02 19.32 -2.41
N PHE A 239 7.33 18.19 -2.29
CA PHE A 239 6.38 18.01 -1.21
C PHE A 239 7.06 17.96 0.16
N ALA A 240 8.20 17.27 0.29
CA ALA A 240 8.97 17.23 1.54
C ALA A 240 9.51 18.61 1.94
N GLU A 241 10.02 19.38 0.99
CA GLU A 241 10.49 20.74 1.23
C GLU A 241 9.34 21.63 1.72
N ARG A 242 8.20 21.54 1.08
CA ARG A 242 7.01 22.32 1.46
C ARG A 242 6.48 21.97 2.85
N LEU A 243 6.45 20.67 3.20
CA LEU A 243 6.09 20.21 4.54
C LEU A 243 7.06 20.74 5.60
N ARG A 244 8.36 20.65 5.36
CA ARG A 244 9.40 21.18 6.27
C ARG A 244 9.28 22.68 6.47
N ALA A 245 8.98 23.43 5.39
CA ALA A 245 8.76 24.87 5.46
C ALA A 245 7.56 25.27 6.34
N GLN A 246 6.60 24.35 6.53
CA GLN A 246 5.45 24.52 7.43
C GLN A 246 5.70 23.93 8.85
N GLY A 247 6.93 23.49 9.13
CA GLY A 247 7.28 22.90 10.43
C GLY A 247 6.78 21.48 10.66
N VAL A 248 6.30 20.80 9.63
CA VAL A 248 5.84 19.41 9.70
C VAL A 248 7.03 18.47 9.77
N TRP A 249 6.96 17.44 10.64
CA TRP A 249 7.98 16.41 10.69
C TRP A 249 7.92 15.52 9.45
N VAL A 250 9.03 15.49 8.69
CA VAL A 250 9.15 14.70 7.46
C VAL A 250 10.43 13.88 7.46
N THR A 251 10.28 12.59 7.26
CA THR A 251 11.38 11.67 6.91
C THR A 251 11.26 11.33 5.42
N THR A 252 12.33 11.53 4.66
CA THR A 252 12.41 11.11 3.26
C THR A 252 13.37 9.94 3.12
N GLN A 253 12.99 8.95 2.31
CA GLN A 253 13.82 7.81 1.98
C GLN A 253 13.85 7.62 0.47
N TYR A 254 15.07 7.56 -0.09
CA TYR A 254 15.29 7.36 -1.51
C TYR A 254 15.98 6.03 -1.73
N TYR A 255 15.37 5.16 -2.54
CA TYR A 255 15.92 3.85 -2.86
C TYR A 255 16.61 3.91 -4.21
N GLU A 256 17.94 3.91 -4.17
CA GLU A 256 18.80 4.14 -5.32
C GLU A 256 18.66 3.05 -6.38
N GLY A 257 18.40 3.46 -7.64
CA GLY A 257 18.28 2.56 -8.78
C GLY A 257 16.97 1.78 -8.88
N PHE A 258 16.00 2.05 -7.97
CA PHE A 258 14.69 1.42 -8.00
C PHE A 258 13.63 2.34 -8.62
N GLY A 259 12.62 1.72 -9.25
CA GLY A 259 11.52 2.41 -9.92
C GLY A 259 10.28 2.56 -9.05
N HIS A 260 9.10 2.54 -9.70
CA HIS A 260 7.82 2.87 -9.10
C HIS A 260 7.26 1.78 -8.18
N MET A 261 7.28 0.54 -8.63
CA MET A 261 6.62 -0.57 -7.95
C MET A 261 7.49 -1.20 -6.86
N GLU A 262 8.81 -1.10 -6.98
CA GLU A 262 9.72 -1.80 -6.11
C GLU A 262 9.58 -1.42 -4.63
N PRO A 263 9.34 -0.14 -4.24
CA PRO A 263 9.15 0.20 -2.84
C PRO A 263 7.98 -0.53 -2.18
N VAL A 264 6.85 -0.71 -2.87
CA VAL A 264 5.72 -1.46 -2.30
C VAL A 264 5.95 -2.97 -2.36
N ILE A 265 6.53 -3.48 -3.45
CA ILE A 265 6.83 -4.91 -3.61
C ILE A 265 7.84 -5.38 -2.55
N ALA A 266 8.82 -4.54 -2.20
CA ALA A 266 9.82 -4.85 -1.18
C ALA A 266 9.24 -4.97 0.24
N MET A 267 8.00 -4.62 0.48
CA MET A 267 7.31 -4.98 1.73
C MET A 267 7.03 -6.48 1.83
N GLY A 268 6.87 -7.16 0.71
CA GLY A 268 6.65 -8.60 0.65
C GLY A 268 7.86 -9.40 1.11
N ALA A 269 7.61 -10.53 1.80
CA ALA A 269 8.63 -11.33 2.47
C ALA A 269 9.80 -11.76 1.57
N LEU A 270 9.52 -12.10 0.30
CA LEU A 270 10.55 -12.50 -0.67
C LEU A 270 11.44 -11.36 -1.17
N TRP A 271 11.01 -10.10 -0.99
CA TRP A 271 11.66 -8.93 -1.61
C TRP A 271 12.27 -7.98 -0.59
N ARG A 272 11.88 -8.08 0.67
CA ARG A 272 12.28 -7.12 1.72
C ARG A 272 13.79 -7.12 2.02
N TRP A 273 14.51 -8.12 1.56
CA TRP A 273 15.97 -8.13 1.61
C TRP A 273 16.63 -7.15 0.63
N ARG A 274 15.89 -6.73 -0.43
CA ARG A 274 16.39 -5.77 -1.43
C ARG A 274 16.34 -4.33 -0.91
N MET A 275 15.32 -4.01 -0.11
CA MET A 275 15.09 -2.68 0.44
C MET A 275 14.40 -2.79 1.80
N PRO A 276 14.83 -2.03 2.82
CA PRO A 276 14.25 -2.08 4.16
C PRO A 276 12.96 -1.26 4.30
N VAL A 277 12.11 -1.19 3.25
CA VAL A 277 10.92 -0.32 3.22
C VAL A 277 9.98 -0.57 4.39
N LEU A 278 9.71 -1.86 4.69
CA LEU A 278 8.85 -2.24 5.80
C LEU A 278 9.42 -1.76 7.13
N GLU A 279 10.72 -1.97 7.35
CA GLU A 279 11.39 -1.63 8.60
C GLU A 279 11.50 -0.12 8.78
N ASP A 280 11.81 0.60 7.72
CA ASP A 280 11.89 2.07 7.71
C ASP A 280 10.52 2.69 8.06
N MET A 281 9.45 2.19 7.43
CA MET A 281 8.08 2.65 7.67
C MET A 281 7.61 2.32 9.09
N VAL A 282 7.85 1.10 9.57
CA VAL A 282 7.47 0.67 10.92
C VAL A 282 8.27 1.43 11.97
N GLY A 283 9.58 1.60 11.77
CA GLY A 283 10.42 2.40 12.64
C GLY A 283 9.98 3.86 12.70
N PHE A 284 9.46 4.40 11.61
CA PHE A 284 8.84 5.72 11.59
C PHE A 284 7.56 5.75 12.42
N PHE A 285 6.63 4.83 12.22
CA PHE A 285 5.38 4.77 12.99
C PHE A 285 5.61 4.58 14.49
N GLN A 286 6.66 3.84 14.85
CA GLN A 286 7.02 3.63 16.24
C GLN A 286 7.36 4.94 16.97
N ARG A 287 8.01 5.88 16.30
CA ARG A 287 8.32 7.22 16.85
C ARG A 287 7.07 8.02 17.17
N PHE A 288 5.96 7.73 16.51
CA PHE A 288 4.68 8.43 16.68
C PHE A 288 3.62 7.59 17.39
N GLY A 289 4.05 6.66 18.25
CA GLY A 289 3.18 5.98 19.21
C GLY A 289 2.54 4.69 18.71
N ALA A 290 3.09 4.04 17.66
CA ALA A 290 2.59 2.74 17.22
C ALA A 290 2.67 1.71 18.35
N PHE A 291 3.76 1.71 19.14
CA PHE A 291 3.96 0.79 20.25
C PHE A 291 4.36 1.54 21.53
N PRO A 292 4.10 0.96 22.73
CA PRO A 292 4.53 1.57 23.98
C PRO A 292 6.05 1.80 24.01
N SER A 293 6.47 2.92 24.61
CA SER A 293 7.88 3.24 24.78
C SER A 293 8.60 2.12 25.57
N GLY A 294 9.76 1.68 25.07
CA GLY A 294 10.58 0.65 25.73
C GLY A 294 10.30 -0.80 25.30
N VAL A 295 9.33 -1.05 24.44
CA VAL A 295 9.22 -2.33 23.74
C VAL A 295 10.19 -2.31 22.56
N PRO A 296 11.29 -3.09 22.58
CA PRO A 296 12.18 -3.14 21.42
C PRO A 296 11.40 -3.76 20.27
N TYR A 297 11.29 -3.01 19.20
CA TYR A 297 10.92 -3.57 17.91
C TYR A 297 12.09 -4.45 17.46
N LEU A 298 11.85 -5.77 17.40
CA LEU A 298 12.84 -6.71 16.90
C LEU A 298 12.93 -6.52 15.37
N VAL A 299 13.89 -5.70 14.96
CA VAL A 299 14.29 -5.62 13.55
C VAL A 299 15.04 -6.91 13.24
N ALA A 300 14.30 -7.91 12.75
CA ALA A 300 14.95 -8.99 12.02
C ALA A 300 15.31 -8.39 10.65
N THR A 301 16.56 -8.05 10.45
CA THR A 301 17.08 -7.78 9.10
C THR A 301 16.87 -9.05 8.29
N PRO A 302 16.05 -9.02 7.23
CA PRO A 302 15.86 -10.21 6.43
C PRO A 302 17.17 -10.53 5.73
N GLU A 303 17.73 -11.71 6.00
CA GLU A 303 18.84 -12.23 5.21
C GLU A 303 18.33 -12.54 3.79
N ALA A 304 19.16 -12.26 2.79
CA ALA A 304 18.89 -12.70 1.44
C ALA A 304 18.69 -14.23 1.46
N PRO A 305 17.63 -14.76 0.86
CA PRO A 305 17.44 -16.20 0.80
C PRO A 305 18.65 -16.84 0.11
N GLU A 306 19.17 -17.90 0.69
CA GLU A 306 20.39 -18.61 0.22
C GLU A 306 20.25 -19.12 -1.22
N GLN A 307 19.01 -19.38 -1.66
CA GLN A 307 18.62 -19.60 -3.05
C GLN A 307 17.27 -18.94 -3.29
N LEU A 308 17.22 -18.03 -4.26
CA LEU A 308 15.93 -17.54 -4.79
C LEU A 308 15.20 -18.72 -5.43
N PRO A 309 13.94 -19.02 -5.08
CA PRO A 309 13.17 -20.01 -5.79
C PRO A 309 13.22 -19.75 -7.30
N GLU A 310 13.39 -20.81 -8.13
CA GLU A 310 13.44 -20.68 -9.60
C GLU A 310 12.26 -19.89 -10.18
N ALA A 311 11.11 -19.88 -9.49
CA ALA A 311 9.94 -19.07 -9.82
C ALA A 311 10.15 -17.56 -9.72
N ILE A 312 11.27 -17.08 -9.13
CA ILE A 312 11.53 -15.64 -8.91
C ILE A 312 12.41 -15.04 -10.01
N ALA A 313 13.16 -15.85 -10.76
CA ALA A 313 13.97 -15.36 -11.88
C ALA A 313 13.19 -14.52 -12.93
N PRO A 314 11.87 -14.75 -13.18
CA PRO A 314 11.05 -13.90 -14.04
C PRO A 314 10.60 -12.58 -13.40
N MET A 315 10.87 -12.33 -12.12
CA MET A 315 10.20 -11.27 -11.37
C MET A 315 10.71 -9.87 -11.68
N ASP A 316 11.99 -9.70 -12.03
CA ASP A 316 12.47 -8.40 -12.53
C ASP A 316 11.76 -8.08 -13.87
N GLN A 317 11.38 -9.10 -14.63
CA GLN A 317 10.57 -8.94 -15.83
C GLN A 317 9.13 -8.56 -15.50
N ILE A 318 8.53 -9.16 -14.47
CA ILE A 318 7.18 -8.80 -13.98
C ILE A 318 7.18 -7.37 -13.44
N VAL A 319 8.17 -6.99 -12.66
CA VAL A 319 8.32 -5.61 -12.15
C VAL A 319 8.48 -4.61 -13.29
N SER A 320 9.29 -4.94 -14.30
CA SER A 320 9.42 -4.13 -15.53
C SER A 320 8.10 -3.99 -16.27
N GLN A 321 7.34 -5.07 -16.39
CA GLN A 321 6.00 -5.05 -17.01
C GLN A 321 5.03 -4.20 -16.18
N LEU A 322 5.01 -4.33 -14.85
CA LEU A 322 4.20 -3.50 -13.97
C LEU A 322 4.53 -2.01 -14.14
N ASN A 323 5.81 -1.66 -14.13
CA ASN A 323 6.24 -0.28 -14.36
C ASN A 323 5.80 0.24 -15.75
N SER A 324 5.78 -0.63 -16.78
CA SER A 324 5.36 -0.25 -18.14
C SER A 324 3.85 -0.05 -18.32
N MET A 325 3.02 -0.51 -17.38
CA MET A 325 1.56 -0.37 -17.43
C MET A 325 1.05 1.01 -17.03
N PHE A 326 1.89 1.81 -16.40
CA PHE A 326 1.51 3.15 -15.95
C PHE A 326 2.05 4.20 -16.92
N GLN A 327 1.25 5.25 -17.15
CA GLN A 327 1.72 6.44 -17.87
C GLN A 327 2.53 7.31 -16.91
N PRO A 328 3.64 7.92 -17.36
CA PRO A 328 4.37 8.89 -16.54
C PRO A 328 3.44 10.02 -16.08
N ILE A 329 3.57 10.40 -14.81
CA ILE A 329 3.01 11.65 -14.31
C ILE A 329 4.11 12.69 -14.51
N GLU A 330 3.92 13.56 -15.52
CA GLU A 330 4.86 14.63 -15.82
C GLU A 330 4.70 15.75 -14.78
N ASP A 331 5.85 16.33 -14.41
CA ASP A 331 5.95 17.48 -13.48
C ASP A 331 5.49 18.78 -14.13
#